data_637afc002297794bd4f1c0c4a841cf98
#
_entry.id   637afc002297794bd4f1c0c4a841cf98
#
_cell.length_a   1.000
_cell.length_b   1.000
_cell.length_c   1.000
_cell.angle_alpha   90.00
_cell.angle_beta   90.00
_cell.angle_gamma   90.00
#
_symmetry.space_group_name_H-M   'P 1'
#
loop_
_entity.id
_entity.type
_entity.pdbx_description
1 polymer ?
#
loop_
_entity_poly.entity_id
_entity_poly.type
_entity_poly.pdbx_seq_one_letter_code
_entity_poly.pdbx_strand_id
1 'polypeptide(L)'
;MGDVLFWPALALIACVAAVVFISVVRLRKLRHTIEHHMPEAVVRRDGWGCRAIALPGRRIWLVPTDIAEQQAMDALKETAKAYPGWIPSHRMMGRGTRAYWLLSVRRPARKIIRREDIPAEKDPAHYVCIGLNLSRKPVMIRSDEHTLVIGLTGSGKGSIMATYVDGLSQLYEDGLVQFWGIDLKGGIEMSMYGTLFESHHAYTLDEAVALLQNLSTECDHRMDSLRGRARELPPTPEYPRIVLLIDEAAELHGKADRKKSELVTRLLDSILRRGRALGIVVVALSQDPRVESVPLRARFPQRIALRLNS
;
A
#
# COMPACT_ATOMS: atom_id res chain seq x y z
N MET A 1 -18.30 14.32 50.98
CA MET A 1 -17.82 13.47 49.86
C MET A 1 -18.26 14.01 48.49
N GLY A 2 -18.56 15.30 48.32
CA GLY A 2 -19.08 15.90 47.09
C GLY A 2 -18.03 16.64 46.21
N ASP A 3 -16.88 16.97 46.75
CA ASP A 3 -15.96 17.94 46.09
C ASP A 3 -14.87 17.31 45.20
N VAL A 4 -14.64 16.01 45.28
CA VAL A 4 -13.52 15.34 44.57
C VAL A 4 -13.78 15.14 43.07
N LEU A 5 -15.03 15.12 42.64
CA LEU A 5 -15.43 14.96 41.23
C LEU A 5 -15.79 16.27 40.53
N PHE A 6 -16.03 17.33 41.25
CA PHE A 6 -16.49 18.62 40.70
C PHE A 6 -15.38 19.33 39.90
N TRP A 7 -14.17 19.38 40.41
CA TRP A 7 -13.04 20.07 39.77
C TRP A 7 -12.54 19.40 38.49
N PRO A 8 -12.41 18.05 38.42
CA PRO A 8 -12.07 17.38 37.17
C PRO A 8 -13.13 17.53 36.06
N ALA A 9 -14.41 17.54 36.45
CA ALA A 9 -15.50 17.75 35.50
C ALA A 9 -15.49 19.17 34.93
N LEU A 10 -15.23 20.20 35.77
CA LEU A 10 -15.11 21.59 35.34
C LEU A 10 -13.90 21.80 34.42
N ALA A 11 -12.76 21.15 34.72
CA ALA A 11 -11.56 21.20 33.90
C ALA A 11 -11.81 20.52 32.51
N LEU A 12 -12.53 19.40 32.48
CA LEU A 12 -12.89 18.73 31.23
C LEU A 12 -13.82 19.61 30.39
N ILE A 13 -14.83 20.23 30.99
CA ILE A 13 -15.75 21.15 30.30
C ILE A 13 -14.96 22.37 29.76
N ALA A 14 -14.05 22.94 30.52
CA ALA A 14 -13.20 24.05 30.09
C ALA A 14 -12.28 23.65 28.93
N CYS A 15 -11.68 22.46 28.95
CA CYS A 15 -10.88 21.90 27.84
C CYS A 15 -11.72 21.69 26.59
N VAL A 16 -12.91 21.10 26.71
CA VAL A 16 -13.83 20.91 25.59
C VAL A 16 -14.28 22.26 25.01
N ALA A 17 -14.64 23.23 25.87
CA ALA A 17 -15.00 24.57 25.43
C ALA A 17 -13.84 25.29 24.75
N ALA A 18 -12.60 25.15 25.24
CA ALA A 18 -11.40 25.73 24.62
C ALA A 18 -11.16 25.08 23.22
N VAL A 19 -11.28 23.77 23.10
CA VAL A 19 -11.13 23.07 21.83
C VAL A 19 -12.21 23.50 20.82
N VAL A 20 -13.45 23.63 21.29
CA VAL A 20 -14.56 24.12 20.47
C VAL A 20 -14.33 25.56 20.05
N PHE A 21 -13.93 26.45 20.98
CA PHE A 21 -13.64 27.84 20.69
C PHE A 21 -12.48 28.01 19.69
N ILE A 22 -11.37 27.28 19.86
CA ILE A 22 -10.25 27.27 18.92
C ILE A 22 -10.69 26.77 17.55
N SER A 23 -11.54 25.75 17.52
CA SER A 23 -12.09 25.21 16.28
C SER A 23 -13.00 26.21 15.57
N VAL A 24 -13.85 26.93 16.32
CA VAL A 24 -14.74 27.98 15.78
C VAL A 24 -13.93 29.17 15.25
N VAL A 25 -12.91 29.63 15.98
CA VAL A 25 -12.05 30.73 15.52
C VAL A 25 -11.27 30.35 14.28
N ARG A 26 -10.76 29.11 14.22
CA ARG A 26 -10.07 28.58 13.02
C ARG A 26 -11.04 28.42 11.85
N LEU A 27 -12.26 27.97 12.08
CA LEU A 27 -13.30 27.87 11.06
C LEU A 27 -13.72 29.26 10.52
N ARG A 28 -13.82 30.29 11.39
CA ARG A 28 -14.09 31.66 10.96
C ARG A 28 -12.96 32.22 10.08
N LYS A 29 -11.71 32.00 10.47
CA LYS A 29 -10.54 32.41 9.68
C LYS A 29 -10.46 31.70 8.33
N LEU A 30 -10.79 30.40 8.30
CA LEU A 30 -10.91 29.59 7.08
C LEU A 30 -12.06 30.08 6.20
N ARG A 31 -13.21 30.38 6.78
CA ARG A 31 -14.34 30.95 6.09
C ARG A 31 -13.97 32.27 5.44
N HIS A 32 -13.35 33.18 6.16
CA HIS A 32 -12.90 34.50 5.63
C HIS A 32 -11.91 34.31 4.46
N THR A 33 -10.98 33.36 4.54
CA THR A 33 -10.03 33.06 3.46
C THR A 33 -10.75 32.56 2.20
N ILE A 34 -11.73 31.67 2.38
CA ILE A 34 -12.54 31.14 1.25
C ILE A 34 -13.41 32.26 0.66
N GLU A 35 -14.06 33.04 1.50
CA GLU A 35 -14.88 34.19 1.11
C GLU A 35 -14.10 35.20 0.27
N HIS A 36 -12.85 35.44 0.63
CA HIS A 36 -11.96 36.36 -0.09
C HIS A 36 -11.53 35.83 -1.47
N HIS A 37 -11.27 34.52 -1.57
CA HIS A 37 -10.75 33.91 -2.82
C HIS A 37 -11.83 33.24 -3.67
N MET A 38 -13.04 33.07 -3.13
CA MET A 38 -14.22 32.51 -3.81
C MET A 38 -15.49 33.28 -3.42
N PRO A 39 -15.63 34.53 -3.79
CA PRO A 39 -16.77 35.36 -3.38
C PRO A 39 -18.12 34.78 -3.81
N GLU A 40 -18.16 34.04 -4.91
CA GLU A 40 -19.41 33.42 -5.43
C GLU A 40 -19.84 32.19 -4.63
N ALA A 41 -18.90 31.48 -3.97
CA ALA A 41 -19.17 30.28 -3.17
C ALA A 41 -19.86 30.59 -1.83
N VAL A 42 -19.80 31.84 -1.37
CA VAL A 42 -20.30 32.29 -0.06
C VAL A 42 -21.72 32.79 -0.11
N VAL A 43 -22.24 33.14 -1.29
CA VAL A 43 -23.50 33.91 -1.47
C VAL A 43 -24.76 33.08 -1.28
N ARG A 44 -24.71 31.75 -1.27
CA ARG A 44 -25.92 30.93 -1.07
C ARG A 44 -26.13 30.52 0.38
N ARG A 45 -27.04 31.23 1.06
CA ARG A 45 -27.48 30.98 2.45
C ARG A 45 -28.40 29.78 2.63
N ASP A 46 -28.71 29.03 1.62
CA ASP A 46 -29.71 27.97 1.66
C ASP A 46 -29.08 26.60 1.88
N GLY A 47 -28.69 26.31 3.12
CA GLY A 47 -28.38 24.97 3.64
C GLY A 47 -27.11 24.30 3.13
N TRP A 48 -26.51 24.72 2.04
CA TRP A 48 -25.36 24.08 1.37
C TRP A 48 -24.15 25.00 1.19
N GLY A 49 -24.00 25.98 2.04
CA GLY A 49 -22.82 26.86 2.02
C GLY A 49 -21.52 26.08 2.23
N CYS A 50 -20.41 26.65 1.77
CA CYS A 50 -19.09 26.08 1.96
C CYS A 50 -18.83 25.70 3.44
N ARG A 51 -18.60 24.43 3.70
CA ARG A 51 -18.28 23.92 5.03
C ARG A 51 -16.78 23.63 5.11
N ALA A 52 -16.10 24.34 5.99
CA ALA A 52 -14.69 24.10 6.26
C ALA A 52 -14.51 23.20 7.49
N ILE A 53 -13.75 22.13 7.32
CA ILE A 53 -13.44 21.15 8.37
C ILE A 53 -11.93 21.14 8.61
N ALA A 54 -11.54 21.42 9.84
CA ALA A 54 -10.14 21.35 10.26
C ALA A 54 -9.88 20.07 11.06
N LEU A 55 -9.06 19.18 10.50
CA LEU A 55 -8.60 17.95 11.14
C LEU A 55 -7.09 18.03 11.44
N PRO A 56 -6.56 17.25 12.39
CA PRO A 56 -5.13 17.13 12.55
C PRO A 56 -4.44 16.79 11.24
N GLY A 57 -3.52 17.62 10.77
CA GLY A 57 -2.79 17.40 9.52
C GLY A 57 -3.61 17.52 8.22
N ARG A 58 -4.88 17.96 8.27
CA ARG A 58 -5.73 18.12 7.09
C ARG A 58 -6.71 19.26 7.24
N ARG A 59 -6.95 19.98 6.14
CA ARG A 59 -8.02 20.99 5.98
C ARG A 59 -8.88 20.59 4.81
N ILE A 60 -10.20 20.67 4.96
CA ILE A 60 -11.19 20.24 3.97
C ILE A 60 -12.21 21.36 3.80
N TRP A 61 -12.59 21.64 2.57
CA TRP A 61 -13.67 22.53 2.19
C TRP A 61 -14.64 21.78 1.27
N LEU A 62 -15.93 21.94 1.52
CA LEU A 62 -17.01 21.44 0.67
C LEU A 62 -17.60 22.64 -0.08
N VAL A 63 -17.47 22.62 -1.39
CA VAL A 63 -17.85 23.73 -2.27
C VAL A 63 -18.92 23.24 -3.25
N PRO A 64 -20.02 23.99 -3.47
CA PRO A 64 -21.05 23.62 -4.45
C PRO A 64 -20.47 23.40 -5.86
N THR A 65 -21.13 22.58 -6.68
CA THR A 65 -20.67 22.23 -8.03
C THR A 65 -21.12 23.21 -9.12
N ASP A 66 -21.83 24.26 -8.77
CA ASP A 66 -22.15 25.36 -9.69
C ASP A 66 -20.91 26.24 -10.03
N ILE A 67 -19.82 26.01 -9.33
CA ILE A 67 -18.54 26.65 -9.63
C ILE A 67 -17.75 25.75 -10.60
N ALA A 68 -17.17 26.36 -11.65
CA ALA A 68 -16.33 25.65 -12.59
C ALA A 68 -15.13 24.99 -11.89
N GLU A 69 -14.75 23.79 -12.32
CA GLU A 69 -13.62 23.04 -11.76
C GLU A 69 -12.34 23.88 -11.70
N GLN A 70 -12.07 24.64 -12.74
CA GLN A 70 -10.89 25.51 -12.82
C GLN A 70 -10.88 26.56 -11.71
N GLN A 71 -12.02 27.20 -11.44
CA GLN A 71 -12.14 28.19 -10.36
C GLN A 71 -11.94 27.56 -8.98
N ALA A 72 -12.48 26.34 -8.76
CA ALA A 72 -12.27 25.58 -7.54
C ALA A 72 -10.79 25.22 -7.34
N MET A 73 -10.11 24.85 -8.42
CA MET A 73 -8.67 24.54 -8.40
C MET A 73 -7.81 25.76 -8.12
N ASP A 74 -8.10 26.90 -8.71
CA ASP A 74 -7.34 28.13 -8.51
C ASP A 74 -7.50 28.65 -7.07
N ALA A 75 -8.70 28.59 -6.53
CA ALA A 75 -8.94 28.90 -5.13
C ALA A 75 -8.25 27.91 -4.18
N LEU A 76 -8.19 26.62 -4.52
CA LEU A 76 -7.43 25.64 -3.74
C LEU A 76 -5.95 25.94 -3.76
N LYS A 77 -5.36 26.32 -4.90
CA LYS A 77 -3.95 26.72 -5.03
C LYS A 77 -3.65 27.95 -4.17
N GLU A 78 -4.49 28.97 -4.23
CA GLU A 78 -4.34 30.18 -3.39
C GLU A 78 -4.44 29.85 -1.89
N THR A 79 -5.45 29.06 -1.53
CA THR A 79 -5.61 28.64 -0.13
C THR A 79 -4.43 27.77 0.33
N ALA A 80 -3.85 26.97 -0.54
CA ALA A 80 -2.69 26.12 -0.23
C ALA A 80 -1.43 26.95 0.09
N LYS A 81 -1.32 28.20 -0.37
CA LYS A 81 -0.22 29.11 0.00
C LYS A 81 -0.16 29.38 1.51
N ALA A 82 -1.30 29.35 2.19
CA ALA A 82 -1.37 29.48 3.66
C ALA A 82 -0.84 28.23 4.41
N TYR A 83 -0.54 27.16 3.68
CA TYR A 83 -0.07 25.89 4.24
C TYR A 83 1.18 25.41 3.48
N PRO A 84 2.34 26.08 3.63
CA PRO A 84 3.57 25.73 2.91
C PRO A 84 3.94 24.26 3.09
N GLY A 85 4.23 23.59 1.98
CA GLY A 85 4.60 22.17 1.98
C GLY A 85 3.43 21.19 2.16
N TRP A 86 2.19 21.66 2.28
CA TRP A 86 1.02 20.78 2.29
C TRP A 86 0.57 20.44 0.86
N ILE A 87 0.03 19.24 0.69
CA ILE A 87 -0.39 18.72 -0.61
C ILE A 87 -1.85 19.10 -0.86
N PRO A 88 -2.16 19.91 -1.87
CA PRO A 88 -3.54 20.19 -2.28
C PRO A 88 -4.13 18.98 -3.02
N SER A 89 -5.41 18.74 -2.85
CA SER A 89 -6.18 17.78 -3.64
C SER A 89 -7.64 18.20 -3.75
N HIS A 90 -8.28 17.82 -4.85
CA HIS A 90 -9.69 18.03 -5.09
C HIS A 90 -10.34 16.78 -5.64
N ARG A 91 -11.62 16.63 -5.42
CA ARG A 91 -12.44 15.62 -6.10
C ARG A 91 -13.92 15.99 -6.02
N MET A 92 -14.68 15.59 -7.03
CA MET A 92 -16.13 15.67 -7.00
C MET A 92 -16.71 14.55 -6.13
N MET A 93 -17.70 14.88 -5.32
CA MET A 93 -18.43 13.97 -4.46
C MET A 93 -19.93 14.16 -4.68
N GLY A 94 -20.71 13.06 -4.58
CA GLY A 94 -22.16 13.07 -4.79
C GLY A 94 -22.55 12.91 -6.26
N ARG A 95 -23.85 13.07 -6.55
CA ARG A 95 -24.42 12.97 -7.90
C ARG A 95 -25.56 13.99 -8.06
N GLY A 96 -25.71 14.51 -9.29
CA GLY A 96 -26.78 15.46 -9.63
C GLY A 96 -26.76 16.70 -8.75
N THR A 97 -27.91 17.17 -8.31
CA THR A 97 -28.08 18.36 -7.47
C THR A 97 -27.45 18.29 -6.08
N ARG A 98 -27.00 17.11 -5.66
CA ARG A 98 -26.29 16.88 -4.39
C ARG A 98 -24.77 16.72 -4.59
N ALA A 99 -24.24 17.04 -5.75
CA ALA A 99 -22.81 17.02 -6.00
C ALA A 99 -22.14 18.25 -5.38
N TYR A 100 -20.87 18.09 -4.96
CA TYR A 100 -20.02 19.16 -4.43
C TYR A 100 -18.54 18.85 -4.67
N TRP A 101 -17.73 19.91 -4.74
CA TRP A 101 -16.29 19.79 -4.76
C TRP A 101 -15.76 19.60 -3.33
N LEU A 102 -15.02 18.54 -3.10
CA LEU A 102 -14.23 18.35 -1.87
C LEU A 102 -12.81 18.83 -2.15
N LEU A 103 -12.50 20.03 -1.69
CA LEU A 103 -11.15 20.60 -1.73
C LEU A 103 -10.43 20.30 -0.43
N SER A 104 -9.15 19.95 -0.48
CA SER A 104 -8.39 19.74 0.74
C SER A 104 -6.90 20.04 0.58
N VAL A 105 -6.28 20.49 1.66
CA VAL A 105 -4.83 20.48 1.83
C VAL A 105 -4.47 19.57 3.01
N ARG A 106 -3.40 18.80 2.86
CA ARG A 106 -2.95 17.84 3.87
C ARG A 106 -1.45 17.93 4.06
N ARG A 107 -0.97 17.68 5.27
CA ARG A 107 0.44 17.49 5.50
C ARG A 107 0.96 16.37 4.61
N PRO A 108 2.13 16.54 3.98
CA PRO A 108 2.78 15.42 3.30
C PRO A 108 3.04 14.29 4.32
N ALA A 109 3.03 13.06 3.86
CA ALA A 109 3.58 11.96 4.62
C ALA A 109 5.04 12.27 4.96
N ARG A 110 5.58 11.69 6.02
CA ARG A 110 7.03 11.73 6.25
C ARG A 110 7.70 11.16 4.98
N LYS A 111 8.75 11.84 4.51
CA LYS A 111 9.52 11.36 3.36
C LYS A 111 10.16 10.00 3.64
N ILE A 112 10.48 9.72 4.89
CA ILE A 112 11.10 8.49 5.35
C ILE A 112 10.23 7.95 6.49
N ILE A 113 9.79 6.71 6.36
CA ILE A 113 9.20 5.90 7.41
C ILE A 113 10.26 4.86 7.76
N ARG A 114 10.72 4.88 9.00
CA ARG A 114 11.69 3.90 9.48
C ARG A 114 10.96 2.65 9.94
N ARG A 115 11.65 1.49 9.98
CA ARG A 115 11.04 0.24 10.42
C ARG A 115 10.50 0.35 11.85
N GLU A 116 11.19 1.05 12.72
CA GLU A 116 10.75 1.34 14.10
C GLU A 116 9.46 2.15 14.23
N ASP A 117 9.08 2.90 13.16
CA ASP A 117 7.80 3.63 13.09
C ASP A 117 6.63 2.70 12.74
N ILE A 118 6.91 1.47 12.27
CA ILE A 118 5.92 0.48 11.83
C ILE A 118 5.65 -0.46 13.00
N PRO A 119 4.38 -0.62 13.42
CA PRO A 119 4.07 -1.53 14.51
C PRO A 119 4.37 -2.98 14.11
N ALA A 120 4.78 -3.78 15.06
CA ALA A 120 4.95 -5.22 14.87
C ALA A 120 3.63 -5.87 14.43
N GLU A 121 3.72 -6.86 13.59
CA GLU A 121 2.59 -7.65 13.12
C GLU A 121 2.04 -8.49 14.28
N LYS A 122 0.71 -8.44 14.45
CA LYS A 122 0.01 -9.27 15.45
C LYS A 122 -0.19 -10.71 14.98
N ASP A 123 -0.23 -10.89 13.67
CA ASP A 123 -0.47 -12.17 13.01
C ASP A 123 0.33 -12.21 11.69
N PRO A 124 1.67 -12.40 11.76
CA PRO A 124 2.52 -12.39 10.58
C PRO A 124 2.25 -13.57 9.64
N ALA A 125 1.61 -14.64 10.14
CA ALA A 125 1.18 -15.75 9.30
C ALA A 125 0.16 -15.35 8.25
N HIS A 126 -0.62 -14.29 8.49
CA HIS A 126 -1.65 -13.82 7.57
C HIS A 126 -1.45 -12.39 7.09
N TYR A 127 -0.73 -11.55 7.83
CA TYR A 127 -0.60 -10.13 7.48
C TYR A 127 0.80 -9.61 7.74
N VAL A 128 1.28 -8.76 6.84
CA VAL A 128 2.49 -7.95 7.03
C VAL A 128 2.17 -6.47 6.84
N CYS A 129 2.81 -5.62 7.61
CA CYS A 129 2.70 -4.18 7.50
C CYS A 129 3.76 -3.65 6.53
N ILE A 130 3.34 -3.10 5.40
CA ILE A 130 4.24 -2.57 4.37
C ILE A 130 4.51 -1.06 4.49
N GLY A 131 3.97 -0.42 5.50
CA GLY A 131 4.16 1.02 5.72
C GLY A 131 2.99 1.67 6.44
N LEU A 132 2.97 3.00 6.42
CA LEU A 132 1.93 3.81 7.04
C LEU A 132 1.19 4.64 6.00
N ASN A 133 -0.12 4.75 6.12
CA ASN A 133 -0.90 5.67 5.31
C ASN A 133 -0.71 7.13 5.78
N LEU A 134 -1.35 8.07 5.08
CA LEU A 134 -1.27 9.50 5.40
C LEU A 134 -1.80 9.88 6.79
N SER A 135 -2.64 9.03 7.38
CA SER A 135 -3.15 9.18 8.76
C SER A 135 -2.28 8.43 9.78
N ARG A 136 -1.10 7.95 9.37
CA ARG A 136 -0.17 7.14 10.17
C ARG A 136 -0.76 5.82 10.67
N LYS A 137 -1.77 5.29 9.99
CA LYS A 137 -2.29 3.97 10.27
C LYS A 137 -1.51 2.93 9.45
N PRO A 138 -1.23 1.76 10.01
CA PRO A 138 -0.58 0.67 9.29
C PRO A 138 -1.31 0.31 7.99
N VAL A 139 -0.55 0.07 6.94
CA VAL A 139 -1.04 -0.49 5.69
C VAL A 139 -0.69 -1.96 5.70
N MET A 140 -1.67 -2.78 5.98
CA MET A 140 -1.54 -4.23 6.04
C MET A 140 -1.84 -4.85 4.70
N ILE A 141 -1.06 -5.86 4.31
CA ILE A 141 -1.35 -6.75 3.18
C ILE A 141 -1.35 -8.20 3.69
N ARG A 142 -1.99 -9.07 2.95
CA ARG A 142 -1.96 -10.50 3.26
C ARG A 142 -0.59 -11.08 2.92
N SER A 143 0.01 -11.81 3.86
CA SER A 143 1.27 -12.52 3.67
C SER A 143 1.09 -13.88 3.00
N ASP A 144 -0.12 -14.39 2.96
CA ASP A 144 -0.53 -15.67 2.40
C ASP A 144 -1.17 -15.56 1.00
N GLU A 145 -1.07 -14.40 0.36
CA GLU A 145 -1.60 -14.16 -1.00
C GLU A 145 -0.51 -13.65 -1.95
N HIS A 146 -0.61 -14.06 -3.23
CA HIS A 146 0.29 -13.55 -4.25
C HIS A 146 0.16 -12.04 -4.41
N THR A 147 1.29 -11.35 -4.43
CA THR A 147 1.35 -9.88 -4.45
C THR A 147 2.17 -9.39 -5.62
N LEU A 148 1.62 -8.44 -6.39
CA LEU A 148 2.33 -7.73 -7.45
C LEU A 148 2.54 -6.28 -7.05
N VAL A 149 3.79 -5.83 -7.01
CA VAL A 149 4.18 -4.45 -6.73
C VAL A 149 4.67 -3.79 -8.01
N ILE A 150 3.98 -2.74 -8.45
CA ILE A 150 4.34 -2.02 -9.67
C ILE A 150 4.75 -0.59 -9.33
N GLY A 151 5.84 -0.11 -9.91
CA GLY A 151 6.30 1.25 -9.72
C GLY A 151 7.62 1.54 -10.40
N LEU A 152 7.89 2.80 -10.67
CA LEU A 152 9.14 3.25 -11.29
C LEU A 152 10.37 2.94 -10.43
N THR A 153 11.54 3.04 -11.03
CA THR A 153 12.82 3.07 -10.29
C THR A 153 12.79 4.18 -9.25
N GLY A 154 13.26 3.89 -8.03
CA GLY A 154 13.23 4.84 -6.92
C GLY A 154 11.83 5.16 -6.37
N SER A 155 10.79 4.40 -6.72
CA SER A 155 9.44 4.57 -6.16
C SER A 155 9.24 3.91 -4.80
N GLY A 156 10.19 3.08 -4.34
CA GLY A 156 10.12 2.36 -3.06
C GLY A 156 9.75 0.88 -3.17
N LYS A 157 9.83 0.26 -4.36
CA LYS A 157 9.58 -1.19 -4.53
C LYS A 157 10.47 -2.04 -3.62
N GLY A 158 11.79 -1.82 -3.63
CA GLY A 158 12.73 -2.53 -2.77
C GLY A 158 12.41 -2.33 -1.28
N SER A 159 11.96 -1.13 -0.87
CA SER A 159 11.52 -0.89 0.51
C SER A 159 10.30 -1.72 0.88
N ILE A 160 9.34 -1.92 -0.03
CA ILE A 160 8.19 -2.80 0.22
C ILE A 160 8.65 -4.25 0.37
N MET A 161 9.54 -4.71 -0.52
CA MET A 161 10.10 -6.06 -0.43
C MET A 161 10.85 -6.26 0.88
N ALA A 162 11.72 -5.32 1.27
CA ALA A 162 12.45 -5.37 2.53
C ALA A 162 11.51 -5.43 3.74
N THR A 163 10.48 -4.58 3.77
CA THR A 163 9.50 -4.58 4.86
C THR A 163 8.68 -5.88 4.89
N TYR A 164 8.38 -6.45 3.73
CA TYR A 164 7.68 -7.73 3.63
C TYR A 164 8.53 -8.87 4.19
N VAL A 165 9.81 -8.96 3.81
CA VAL A 165 10.76 -9.96 4.33
C VAL A 165 10.94 -9.81 5.84
N ASP A 166 11.16 -8.57 6.31
CA ASP A 166 11.33 -8.28 7.73
C ASP A 166 10.08 -8.62 8.55
N GLY A 167 8.88 -8.38 8.01
CA GLY A 167 7.62 -8.76 8.67
C GLY A 167 7.43 -10.27 8.83
N LEU A 168 8.15 -11.09 8.07
CA LEU A 168 8.14 -12.55 8.16
C LEU A 168 9.38 -13.13 8.86
N SER A 169 10.30 -12.30 9.36
CA SER A 169 11.58 -12.75 9.91
C SER A 169 11.41 -13.74 11.06
N GLN A 170 10.47 -13.49 11.97
CA GLN A 170 10.21 -14.42 13.09
C GLN A 170 9.71 -15.78 12.59
N LEU A 171 8.83 -15.81 11.59
CA LEU A 171 8.35 -17.08 11.02
C LEU A 171 9.46 -17.82 10.27
N TYR A 172 10.42 -17.11 9.70
CA TYR A 172 11.60 -17.70 9.09
C TYR A 172 12.51 -18.32 10.16
N GLU A 173 12.79 -17.63 11.27
CA GLU A 173 13.55 -18.15 12.40
C GLU A 173 12.89 -19.38 13.04
N ASP A 174 11.56 -19.39 13.10
CA ASP A 174 10.78 -20.52 13.61
C ASP A 174 10.68 -21.71 12.60
N GLY A 175 11.30 -21.58 11.41
CA GLY A 175 11.26 -22.61 10.37
C GLY A 175 9.91 -22.75 9.66
N LEU A 176 9.00 -21.77 9.80
CA LEU A 176 7.66 -21.77 9.23
C LEU A 176 7.59 -21.05 7.89
N VAL A 177 8.63 -20.34 7.49
CA VAL A 177 8.76 -19.65 6.20
C VAL A 177 10.12 -19.96 5.60
N GLN A 178 10.15 -20.10 4.27
CA GLN A 178 11.35 -20.24 3.47
C GLN A 178 11.30 -19.23 2.32
N PHE A 179 12.39 -18.51 2.06
CA PHE A 179 12.50 -17.56 0.98
C PHE A 179 13.21 -18.14 -0.23
N TRP A 180 12.62 -17.97 -1.41
CA TRP A 180 13.20 -18.27 -2.69
C TRP A 180 13.30 -16.97 -3.49
N GLY A 181 14.37 -16.78 -4.28
CA GLY A 181 14.65 -15.50 -4.93
C GLY A 181 14.97 -15.60 -6.40
N ILE A 182 14.44 -14.70 -7.21
CA ILE A 182 14.81 -14.50 -8.62
C ILE A 182 15.21 -13.02 -8.81
N ASP A 183 16.48 -12.79 -9.13
CA ASP A 183 17.03 -11.45 -9.39
C ASP A 183 17.92 -11.47 -10.63
N LEU A 184 17.31 -11.33 -11.81
CA LEU A 184 18.00 -11.37 -13.11
C LEU A 184 18.82 -10.11 -13.40
N LYS A 185 18.91 -9.17 -12.45
CA LYS A 185 19.78 -7.98 -12.54
C LYS A 185 21.11 -8.19 -11.83
N GLY A 186 21.59 -9.44 -11.77
CA GLY A 186 22.89 -9.79 -11.21
C GLY A 186 22.87 -10.03 -9.70
N GLY A 187 21.72 -10.26 -9.10
CA GLY A 187 21.61 -10.63 -7.69
C GLY A 187 21.82 -9.47 -6.70
N ILE A 188 21.84 -8.23 -7.17
CA ILE A 188 22.18 -7.06 -6.33
C ILE A 188 21.18 -6.88 -5.21
N GLU A 189 19.88 -6.93 -5.50
CA GLU A 189 18.83 -6.76 -4.49
C GLU A 189 18.78 -7.96 -3.54
N MET A 190 18.86 -9.19 -4.04
CA MET A 190 18.80 -10.41 -3.23
C MET A 190 20.02 -10.55 -2.30
N SER A 191 21.20 -10.10 -2.73
CA SER A 191 22.43 -10.14 -1.90
C SER A 191 22.35 -9.27 -0.65
N MET A 192 21.47 -8.28 -0.62
CA MET A 192 21.25 -7.41 0.54
C MET A 192 20.59 -8.14 1.73
N TYR A 193 20.01 -9.30 1.50
CA TYR A 193 19.32 -10.10 2.52
C TYR A 193 20.20 -11.23 3.10
N GLY A 194 21.52 -11.20 2.85
CA GLY A 194 22.47 -12.17 3.39
C GLY A 194 22.13 -13.60 2.99
N THR A 195 22.05 -14.48 3.96
CA THR A 195 21.88 -15.93 3.73
C THR A 195 20.46 -16.39 3.44
N LEU A 196 19.47 -15.50 3.49
CA LEU A 196 18.05 -15.86 3.33
C LEU A 196 17.74 -16.62 2.03
N PHE A 197 18.51 -16.35 0.96
CA PHE A 197 18.31 -16.96 -0.36
C PHE A 197 19.41 -17.95 -0.77
N GLU A 198 20.40 -18.25 0.08
CA GLU A 198 21.58 -19.07 -0.28
C GLU A 198 21.22 -20.41 -0.91
N SER A 199 20.16 -21.05 -0.43
CA SER A 199 19.75 -22.37 -0.93
C SER A 199 18.85 -22.33 -2.16
N HIS A 200 18.15 -21.21 -2.41
CA HIS A 200 17.12 -21.12 -3.43
C HIS A 200 17.10 -19.75 -4.11
N HIS A 201 18.05 -19.52 -5.01
CA HIS A 201 18.15 -18.30 -5.78
C HIS A 201 18.38 -18.55 -7.27
N ALA A 202 18.11 -17.55 -8.08
CA ALA A 202 18.39 -17.54 -9.51
C ALA A 202 18.82 -16.14 -9.95
N TYR A 203 19.96 -16.05 -10.60
CA TYR A 203 20.52 -14.78 -11.13
C TYR A 203 20.55 -14.77 -12.66
N THR A 204 20.30 -15.90 -13.28
CA THR A 204 20.17 -16.05 -14.75
C THR A 204 18.82 -16.64 -15.11
N LEU A 205 18.44 -16.49 -16.38
CA LEU A 205 17.15 -17.05 -16.87
C LEU A 205 17.15 -18.60 -16.80
N ASP A 206 18.30 -19.24 -17.01
CA ASP A 206 18.42 -20.70 -16.90
C ASP A 206 18.22 -21.18 -15.47
N GLU A 207 18.85 -20.50 -14.51
CA GLU A 207 18.65 -20.77 -13.08
C GLU A 207 17.19 -20.51 -12.67
N ALA A 208 16.56 -19.44 -13.19
CA ALA A 208 15.16 -19.15 -12.91
C ALA A 208 14.22 -20.25 -13.45
N VAL A 209 14.50 -20.80 -14.65
CA VAL A 209 13.76 -21.94 -15.17
C VAL A 209 13.90 -23.15 -14.24
N ALA A 210 15.14 -23.50 -13.84
CA ALA A 210 15.40 -24.63 -12.94
C ALA A 210 14.72 -24.42 -11.58
N LEU A 211 14.83 -23.22 -10.99
CA LEU A 211 14.17 -22.87 -9.73
C LEU A 211 12.65 -23.02 -9.79
N LEU A 212 12.02 -22.54 -10.87
CA LEU A 212 10.57 -22.65 -11.07
C LEU A 212 10.12 -24.08 -11.35
N GLN A 213 10.95 -24.90 -12.01
CA GLN A 213 10.69 -26.33 -12.18
C GLN A 213 10.71 -27.05 -10.83
N ASN A 214 11.71 -26.78 -9.98
CA ASN A 214 11.78 -27.31 -8.63
C ASN A 214 10.55 -26.89 -7.80
N LEU A 215 10.16 -25.63 -7.88
CA LEU A 215 8.97 -25.15 -7.18
C LEU A 215 7.68 -25.77 -7.69
N SER A 216 7.58 -26.05 -9.00
CA SER A 216 6.44 -26.78 -9.58
C SER A 216 6.37 -28.22 -9.08
N THR A 217 7.53 -28.91 -8.96
CA THR A 217 7.62 -30.26 -8.39
C THR A 217 7.20 -30.26 -6.92
N GLU A 218 7.63 -29.24 -6.15
CA GLU A 218 7.19 -29.08 -4.77
C GLU A 218 5.69 -28.83 -4.66
N CYS A 219 5.09 -28.08 -5.60
CA CYS A 219 3.63 -27.95 -5.67
C CYS A 219 2.95 -29.32 -5.83
N ASP A 220 3.47 -30.19 -6.70
CA ASP A 220 2.90 -31.52 -6.94
C ASP A 220 3.02 -32.40 -5.70
N HIS A 221 4.19 -32.42 -5.06
CA HIS A 221 4.43 -33.12 -3.79
C HIS A 221 3.46 -32.67 -2.67
N ARG A 222 3.32 -31.35 -2.47
CA ARG A 222 2.39 -30.80 -1.47
C ARG A 222 0.93 -31.11 -1.79
N MET A 223 0.57 -31.12 -3.08
CA MET A 223 -0.77 -31.47 -3.51
C MET A 223 -1.11 -32.93 -3.17
N ASP A 224 -0.18 -33.84 -3.35
CA ASP A 224 -0.37 -35.25 -3.00
C ASP A 224 -0.52 -35.44 -1.48
N SER A 225 0.27 -34.70 -0.69
CA SER A 225 0.14 -34.70 0.77
C SER A 225 -1.20 -34.15 1.27
N LEU A 226 -1.79 -33.20 0.54
CA LEU A 226 -3.03 -32.54 0.88
C LEU A 226 -4.28 -33.33 0.45
N ARG A 227 -4.16 -34.14 -0.63
CA ARG A 227 -5.29 -34.84 -1.26
C ARG A 227 -6.03 -35.73 -0.28
N GLY A 228 -7.34 -35.49 -0.12
CA GLY A 228 -8.22 -36.23 0.79
C GLY A 228 -8.05 -35.91 2.28
N ARG A 229 -7.19 -34.97 2.65
CA ARG A 229 -6.88 -34.62 4.06
C ARG A 229 -7.33 -33.22 4.44
N ALA A 230 -6.99 -32.21 3.63
CA ALA A 230 -7.33 -30.81 3.91
C ALA A 230 -7.53 -30.01 2.63
N ARG A 231 -7.99 -28.75 2.75
CA ARG A 231 -8.17 -27.83 1.63
C ARG A 231 -6.98 -26.88 1.46
N GLU A 232 -6.24 -26.64 2.51
CA GLU A 232 -5.08 -25.75 2.55
C GLU A 232 -4.01 -26.36 3.44
N LEU A 233 -2.74 -26.13 3.12
CA LEU A 233 -1.58 -26.58 3.87
C LEU A 233 -1.09 -25.45 4.78
N PRO A 234 -1.35 -25.51 6.09
CA PRO A 234 -0.82 -24.53 7.03
C PRO A 234 0.70 -24.65 7.09
N PRO A 235 1.44 -23.55 7.34
CA PRO A 235 2.88 -23.60 7.47
C PRO A 235 3.29 -24.41 8.72
N THR A 236 4.17 -25.36 8.50
CA THR A 236 4.82 -26.19 9.53
C THR A 236 6.32 -26.28 9.23
N PRO A 237 7.18 -26.72 10.18
CA PRO A 237 8.60 -26.93 9.88
C PRO A 237 8.85 -27.99 8.78
N GLU A 238 7.95 -28.95 8.60
CA GLU A 238 7.99 -29.94 7.51
C GLU A 238 7.54 -29.34 6.17
N TYR A 239 6.53 -28.46 6.20
CA TYR A 239 5.98 -27.76 5.06
C TYR A 239 5.98 -26.24 5.32
N PRO A 240 7.16 -25.60 5.34
CA PRO A 240 7.22 -24.16 5.53
C PRO A 240 6.52 -23.44 4.37
N ARG A 241 5.94 -22.26 4.66
CA ARG A 241 5.46 -21.42 3.57
C ARG A 241 6.64 -21.01 2.70
N ILE A 242 6.57 -21.28 1.39
CA ILE A 242 7.56 -20.81 0.43
C ILE A 242 7.11 -19.44 -0.09
N VAL A 243 7.97 -18.44 0.09
CA VAL A 243 7.78 -17.10 -0.47
C VAL A 243 8.78 -16.90 -1.60
N LEU A 244 8.29 -16.98 -2.84
CA LEU A 244 9.08 -16.67 -4.02
C LEU A 244 9.08 -15.16 -4.27
N LEU A 245 10.23 -14.51 -4.10
CA LEU A 245 10.46 -13.10 -4.39
C LEU A 245 11.06 -12.95 -5.80
N ILE A 246 10.47 -12.06 -6.61
CA ILE A 246 10.94 -11.75 -7.97
C ILE A 246 11.20 -10.23 -8.04
N ASP A 247 12.47 -9.83 -8.17
CA ASP A 247 12.85 -8.40 -8.17
C ASP A 247 12.32 -7.63 -9.39
N GLU A 248 12.36 -8.26 -10.57
CA GLU A 248 11.79 -7.66 -11.78
C GLU A 248 11.11 -8.70 -12.65
N ALA A 249 9.79 -8.78 -12.56
CA ALA A 249 9.02 -9.77 -13.33
C ALA A 249 9.12 -9.59 -14.85
N ALA A 250 9.37 -8.36 -15.32
CA ALA A 250 9.52 -8.08 -16.76
C ALA A 250 10.74 -8.76 -17.36
N GLU A 251 11.82 -8.97 -16.60
CA GLU A 251 13.04 -9.62 -17.09
C GLU A 251 12.81 -11.12 -17.40
N LEU A 252 11.85 -11.76 -16.76
CA LEU A 252 11.47 -13.15 -17.03
C LEU A 252 10.80 -13.33 -18.40
N HIS A 253 10.29 -12.24 -18.97
CA HIS A 253 9.54 -12.24 -20.23
C HIS A 253 10.32 -11.53 -21.36
N GLY A 254 11.65 -11.49 -21.26
CA GLY A 254 12.53 -10.89 -22.26
C GLY A 254 12.42 -11.56 -23.64
N LYS A 255 12.65 -10.77 -24.69
CA LYS A 255 12.57 -11.25 -26.09
C LYS A 255 13.77 -12.10 -26.52
N ALA A 256 14.85 -12.11 -25.75
CA ALA A 256 16.12 -12.75 -26.12
C ALA A 256 15.99 -14.29 -26.24
N ASP A 257 15.21 -14.94 -25.38
CA ASP A 257 14.90 -16.37 -25.46
C ASP A 257 13.41 -16.63 -25.25
N ARG A 258 12.70 -16.60 -26.37
CA ARG A 258 11.24 -16.77 -26.37
C ARG A 258 10.79 -18.12 -25.80
N LYS A 259 11.52 -19.21 -26.07
CA LYS A 259 11.17 -20.56 -25.61
C LYS A 259 11.25 -20.63 -24.07
N LYS A 260 12.33 -20.09 -23.49
CA LYS A 260 12.48 -20.02 -22.02
C LYS A 260 11.44 -19.11 -21.39
N SER A 261 11.17 -17.95 -21.98
CA SER A 261 10.13 -17.03 -21.49
C SER A 261 8.72 -17.65 -21.51
N GLU A 262 8.39 -18.42 -22.55
CA GLU A 262 7.12 -19.17 -22.62
C GLU A 262 7.07 -20.28 -21.55
N LEU A 263 8.18 -20.98 -21.30
CA LEU A 263 8.27 -22.01 -20.25
C LEU A 263 8.09 -21.39 -18.87
N VAL A 264 8.82 -20.30 -18.57
CA VAL A 264 8.68 -19.54 -17.33
C VAL A 264 7.23 -19.09 -17.11
N THR A 265 6.58 -18.56 -18.16
CA THR A 265 5.18 -18.14 -18.09
C THR A 265 4.27 -19.29 -17.71
N ARG A 266 4.44 -20.47 -18.31
CA ARG A 266 3.64 -21.67 -17.98
C ARG A 266 3.87 -22.15 -16.54
N LEU A 267 5.13 -22.19 -16.10
CA LEU A 267 5.48 -22.61 -14.73
C LEU A 267 4.88 -21.64 -13.70
N LEU A 268 5.08 -20.34 -13.89
CA LEU A 268 4.51 -19.31 -13.01
C LEU A 268 2.98 -19.33 -13.00
N ASP A 269 2.31 -19.50 -14.16
CA ASP A 269 0.85 -19.58 -14.20
C ASP A 269 0.33 -20.79 -13.40
N SER A 270 1.02 -21.92 -13.49
CA SER A 270 0.71 -23.14 -12.72
C SER A 270 0.90 -22.90 -11.20
N ILE A 271 2.02 -22.29 -10.80
CA ILE A 271 2.32 -21.97 -9.40
C ILE A 271 1.31 -20.97 -8.84
N LEU A 272 1.02 -19.89 -9.58
CA LEU A 272 0.07 -18.86 -9.16
C LEU A 272 -1.38 -19.37 -9.01
N ARG A 273 -1.76 -20.39 -9.76
CA ARG A 273 -3.10 -21.00 -9.63
C ARG A 273 -3.24 -21.93 -8.44
N ARG A 274 -2.18 -22.63 -8.06
CA ARG A 274 -2.23 -23.72 -7.07
C ARG A 274 -1.57 -23.34 -5.75
N GLY A 275 -0.59 -22.45 -5.81
CA GLY A 275 0.37 -22.20 -4.75
C GLY A 275 -0.25 -21.79 -3.42
N ARG A 276 -1.26 -20.94 -3.45
CA ARG A 276 -1.89 -20.44 -2.22
C ARG A 276 -2.35 -21.57 -1.29
N ALA A 277 -3.11 -22.53 -1.82
CA ALA A 277 -3.60 -23.66 -1.04
C ALA A 277 -2.46 -24.58 -0.54
N LEU A 278 -1.31 -24.55 -1.23
CA LEU A 278 -0.12 -25.34 -0.95
C LEU A 278 0.91 -24.61 -0.07
N GLY A 279 0.56 -23.44 0.47
CA GLY A 279 1.49 -22.63 1.26
C GLY A 279 2.62 -22.00 0.42
N ILE A 280 2.41 -21.76 -0.88
CA ILE A 280 3.39 -21.13 -1.77
C ILE A 280 2.85 -19.79 -2.23
N VAL A 281 3.61 -18.73 -1.98
CA VAL A 281 3.25 -17.34 -2.30
C VAL A 281 4.29 -16.73 -3.22
N VAL A 282 3.85 -15.96 -4.20
CA VAL A 282 4.72 -15.20 -5.12
C VAL A 282 4.55 -13.72 -4.82
N VAL A 283 5.66 -13.03 -4.56
CA VAL A 283 5.74 -11.58 -4.45
C VAL A 283 6.62 -11.08 -5.60
N ALA A 284 6.01 -10.48 -6.59
CA ALA A 284 6.70 -10.02 -7.78
C ALA A 284 6.72 -8.49 -7.86
N LEU A 285 7.87 -7.93 -8.21
CA LEU A 285 8.02 -6.52 -8.46
C LEU A 285 8.12 -6.28 -9.96
N SER A 286 7.61 -5.16 -10.45
CA SER A 286 7.81 -4.73 -11.83
C SER A 286 7.87 -3.21 -11.96
N GLN A 287 8.71 -2.74 -12.87
CA GLN A 287 8.78 -1.32 -13.24
C GLN A 287 7.76 -0.98 -14.32
N ASP A 288 7.39 -1.95 -15.14
CA ASP A 288 6.51 -1.77 -16.27
C ASP A 288 5.11 -2.38 -15.98
N PRO A 289 4.04 -1.54 -15.99
CA PRO A 289 2.68 -2.01 -15.73
C PRO A 289 2.02 -2.69 -16.93
N ARG A 290 2.65 -2.72 -18.11
CA ARG A 290 2.06 -3.25 -19.35
C ARG A 290 1.84 -4.76 -19.29
N VAL A 291 0.85 -5.24 -20.03
CA VAL A 291 0.50 -6.67 -20.09
C VAL A 291 1.65 -7.50 -20.67
N GLU A 292 2.35 -6.94 -21.65
CA GLU A 292 3.48 -7.60 -22.34
C GLU A 292 4.62 -7.88 -21.38
N SER A 293 4.81 -6.99 -20.39
CA SER A 293 5.88 -7.08 -19.39
C SER A 293 5.50 -7.97 -18.20
N VAL A 294 4.21 -8.04 -17.86
CA VAL A 294 3.68 -8.90 -16.78
C VAL A 294 2.41 -9.60 -17.27
N PRO A 295 2.55 -10.64 -18.11
CA PRO A 295 1.40 -11.33 -18.71
C PRO A 295 0.43 -11.91 -17.68
N LEU A 296 0.96 -12.38 -16.54
CA LEU A 296 0.20 -13.04 -15.47
C LEU A 296 -0.35 -12.09 -14.41
N ARG A 297 -0.33 -10.76 -14.64
CA ARG A 297 -0.78 -9.76 -13.64
C ARG A 297 -2.20 -10.02 -13.09
N ALA A 298 -3.07 -10.64 -13.89
CA ALA A 298 -4.43 -10.98 -13.48
C ALA A 298 -4.49 -12.08 -12.40
N ARG A 299 -3.39 -12.85 -12.24
CA ARG A 299 -3.26 -13.93 -11.24
C ARG A 299 -2.90 -13.43 -9.84
N PHE A 300 -2.51 -12.17 -9.72
CA PHE A 300 -2.17 -11.58 -8.44
C PHE A 300 -3.40 -10.91 -7.82
N PRO A 301 -3.98 -11.47 -6.75
CA PRO A 301 -5.13 -10.89 -6.07
C PRO A 301 -4.77 -9.57 -5.38
N GLN A 302 -3.55 -9.46 -4.83
CA GLN A 302 -3.05 -8.22 -4.24
C GLN A 302 -2.16 -7.47 -5.24
N ARG A 303 -2.44 -6.18 -5.41
CA ARG A 303 -1.67 -5.31 -6.30
C ARG A 303 -1.38 -3.98 -5.60
N ILE A 304 -0.12 -3.63 -5.57
CA ILE A 304 0.35 -2.39 -4.98
C ILE A 304 0.91 -1.53 -6.12
N ALA A 305 0.30 -0.38 -6.33
CA ALA A 305 0.81 0.62 -7.28
C ALA A 305 1.52 1.73 -6.51
N LEU A 306 2.80 1.91 -6.81
CA LEU A 306 3.61 3.04 -6.35
C LEU A 306 3.57 4.15 -7.41
N ARG A 307 4.50 5.10 -7.35
CA ARG A 307 4.60 6.14 -8.37
C ARG A 307 4.79 5.53 -9.77
N LEU A 308 3.90 5.86 -10.68
CA LEU A 308 3.96 5.50 -12.10
C LEU A 308 4.17 6.77 -12.94
N ASN A 309 4.63 6.62 -14.19
CA ASN A 309 4.57 7.71 -15.17
C ASN A 309 3.11 7.99 -15.52
N SER A 310 2.74 9.27 -15.56
CA SER A 310 1.44 9.77 -16.05
C SER A 310 1.40 9.70 -17.57
#